data_037bba1bbaa182c41ba59f0a4bea6197
#
_entry.id   037bba1bbaa182c41ba59f0a4bea6197
#
_cell.length_a   1.000
_cell.length_b   1.000
_cell.length_c   1.000
_cell.angle_alpha   90.00
_cell.angle_beta   90.00
_cell.angle_gamma   90.00
#
_symmetry.space_group_name_H-M   'P 1'
#
loop_
_entity.id
_entity.type
_entity.pdbx_description
1 polymer ?
#
loop_
_entity_poly.entity_id
_entity_poly.type
_entity_poly.pdbx_seq_one_letter_code
_entity_poly.pdbx_strand_id
1 'polypeptide(L)'
;MIRHMKGDRGFTLIELMIVVAIIGILAAVAIPNFMRYQAKARQAEAKLALGDIWLRAQLYSQLNNGSFAVVNVADLEYVVAGTARYSYWYAVGGTPTAIAGGSTASIPCDVNSAPAGVAVSAGAFTAGARGNIDSDSTCDDWIINDLRNLSNTLDDVAN
;
A
#
# COMPACT_ATOMS: atom_id res chain seq x y z
N MET A 1 14.67 26.26 -62.90
CA MET A 1 13.52 26.40 -61.96
C MET A 1 14.10 26.34 -60.56
N ILE A 2 14.40 27.46 -59.92
CA ILE A 2 15.07 27.52 -58.59
C ILE A 2 13.96 27.55 -57.56
N ARG A 3 13.88 26.47 -56.75
CA ARG A 3 12.91 26.29 -55.66
C ARG A 3 13.37 27.14 -54.48
N HIS A 4 12.63 28.23 -54.17
CA HIS A 4 12.86 29.04 -53.01
C HIS A 4 12.61 28.17 -51.75
N MET A 5 13.67 27.82 -51.04
CA MET A 5 13.55 27.20 -49.70
C MET A 5 13.08 28.32 -48.76
N LYS A 6 11.85 28.20 -48.26
CA LYS A 6 11.30 29.05 -47.21
C LYS A 6 12.17 28.85 -45.97
N GLY A 7 12.84 29.91 -45.54
CA GLY A 7 13.72 29.86 -44.37
C GLY A 7 12.92 29.48 -43.12
N ASP A 8 13.24 28.35 -42.54
CA ASP A 8 12.71 27.92 -41.25
C ASP A 8 13.20 28.92 -40.19
N ARG A 9 12.26 29.57 -39.51
CA ARG A 9 12.58 30.40 -38.35
C ARG A 9 13.06 29.52 -37.23
N GLY A 10 14.34 29.57 -36.91
CA GLY A 10 14.92 28.87 -35.77
C GLY A 10 14.45 29.47 -34.44
N PHE A 11 14.38 28.66 -33.43
CA PHE A 11 14.12 29.10 -32.04
C PHE A 11 15.25 29.98 -31.53
N THR A 12 14.89 31.04 -30.82
CA THR A 12 15.90 31.87 -30.14
C THR A 12 16.31 31.22 -28.81
N LEU A 13 17.54 31.51 -28.40
CA LEU A 13 18.08 30.97 -27.12
C LEU A 13 17.22 31.45 -25.92
N ILE A 14 16.75 32.72 -25.99
CA ILE A 14 15.93 33.29 -24.93
C ILE A 14 14.53 32.66 -24.84
N GLU A 15 13.92 32.30 -25.95
CA GLU A 15 12.63 31.57 -25.95
C GLU A 15 12.77 30.24 -25.27
N LEU A 16 13.86 29.51 -25.53
CA LEU A 16 14.12 28.23 -24.85
C LEU A 16 14.35 28.44 -23.35
N MET A 17 15.13 29.46 -22.97
CA MET A 17 15.41 29.78 -21.55
C MET A 17 14.15 30.07 -20.74
N ILE A 18 13.23 30.87 -21.31
CA ILE A 18 11.97 31.20 -20.64
C ILE A 18 11.12 29.95 -20.47
N VAL A 19 11.03 29.09 -21.48
CA VAL A 19 10.23 27.87 -21.42
C VAL A 19 10.76 26.93 -20.32
N VAL A 20 12.07 26.67 -20.27
CA VAL A 20 12.63 25.79 -19.23
C VAL A 20 12.51 26.39 -17.83
N ALA A 21 12.60 27.71 -17.69
CA ALA A 21 12.38 28.38 -16.41
C ALA A 21 10.94 28.18 -15.91
N ILE A 22 9.94 28.36 -16.77
CA ILE A 22 8.53 28.14 -16.42
C ILE A 22 8.27 26.67 -16.07
N ILE A 23 8.77 25.73 -16.88
CA ILE A 23 8.64 24.29 -16.60
C ILE A 23 9.31 23.94 -15.27
N GLY A 24 10.48 24.50 -14.97
CA GLY A 24 11.19 24.29 -13.71
C GLY A 24 10.36 24.70 -12.49
N ILE A 25 9.71 25.88 -12.56
CA ILE A 25 8.85 26.36 -11.46
C ILE A 25 7.62 25.45 -11.29
N LEU A 26 6.97 25.08 -12.39
CA LEU A 26 5.81 24.19 -12.34
C LEU A 26 6.19 22.78 -11.80
N ALA A 27 7.31 22.24 -12.25
CA ALA A 27 7.81 20.94 -11.81
C ALA A 27 8.14 20.92 -10.32
N ALA A 28 8.72 22.01 -9.78
CA ALA A 28 9.06 22.12 -8.36
C ALA A 28 7.84 21.97 -7.43
N VAL A 29 6.65 22.37 -7.87
CA VAL A 29 5.39 22.20 -7.12
C VAL A 29 4.69 20.88 -7.46
N ALA A 30 4.77 20.44 -8.71
CA ALA A 30 4.04 19.27 -9.18
C ALA A 30 4.63 17.95 -8.69
N ILE A 31 5.97 17.82 -8.68
CA ILE A 31 6.64 16.55 -8.32
C ILE A 31 6.32 16.11 -6.88
N PRO A 32 6.50 16.93 -5.82
CA PRO A 32 6.21 16.50 -4.46
C PRO A 32 4.72 16.16 -4.25
N ASN A 33 3.81 16.88 -4.89
CA ASN A 33 2.39 16.57 -4.83
C ASN A 33 2.08 15.23 -5.51
N PHE A 34 2.68 14.95 -6.66
CA PHE A 34 2.51 13.69 -7.36
C PHE A 34 3.01 12.50 -6.52
N MET A 35 4.15 12.63 -5.87
CA MET A 35 4.69 11.58 -4.98
C MET A 35 3.74 11.27 -3.83
N ARG A 36 3.14 12.29 -3.19
CA ARG A 36 2.13 12.10 -2.13
C ARG A 36 0.87 11.38 -2.64
N TYR A 37 0.37 11.73 -3.82
CA TYR A 37 -0.79 11.04 -4.40
C TYR A 37 -0.47 9.59 -4.77
N GLN A 38 0.75 9.33 -5.26
CA GLN A 38 1.21 7.99 -5.55
C GLN A 38 1.31 7.14 -4.28
N ALA A 39 1.84 7.70 -3.19
CA ALA A 39 1.89 7.04 -1.89
C ALA A 39 0.49 6.68 -1.38
N LYS A 40 -0.46 7.64 -1.40
CA LYS A 40 -1.86 7.39 -1.03
C LYS A 40 -2.54 6.31 -1.89
N ALA A 41 -2.22 6.26 -3.19
CA ALA A 41 -2.73 5.22 -4.07
C ALA A 41 -2.18 3.83 -3.69
N ARG A 42 -0.92 3.76 -3.24
CA ARG A 42 -0.32 2.52 -2.72
C ARG A 42 -0.98 2.08 -1.40
N GLN A 43 -1.29 3.01 -0.49
CA GLN A 43 -2.04 2.69 0.73
C GLN A 43 -3.45 2.14 0.45
N ALA A 44 -4.06 2.48 -0.69
CA ALA A 44 -5.35 1.93 -1.07
C ALA A 44 -5.30 0.40 -1.27
N GLU A 45 -4.15 -0.16 -1.69
CA GLU A 45 -3.94 -1.61 -1.78
C GLU A 45 -4.15 -2.28 -0.41
N ALA A 46 -3.48 -1.77 0.64
CA ALA A 46 -3.62 -2.31 1.99
C ALA A 46 -5.07 -2.26 2.49
N LYS A 47 -5.75 -1.14 2.24
CA LYS A 47 -7.15 -0.95 2.68
C LYS A 47 -8.12 -1.92 2.01
N LEU A 48 -7.96 -2.15 0.71
CA LEU A 48 -8.79 -3.09 -0.04
C LEU A 48 -8.54 -4.53 0.43
N ALA A 49 -7.28 -4.94 0.52
CA ALA A 49 -6.91 -6.28 0.96
C ALA A 49 -7.36 -6.57 2.40
N LEU A 50 -7.20 -5.61 3.32
CA LEU A 50 -7.72 -5.75 4.69
C LEU A 50 -9.25 -5.83 4.72
N GLY A 51 -9.94 -5.12 3.83
CA GLY A 51 -11.39 -5.26 3.66
C GLY A 51 -11.81 -6.66 3.22
N ASP A 52 -11.06 -7.27 2.30
CA ASP A 52 -11.30 -8.65 1.85
C ASP A 52 -10.99 -9.66 2.95
N ILE A 53 -9.89 -9.48 3.70
CA ILE A 53 -9.55 -10.33 4.86
C ILE A 53 -10.65 -10.23 5.91
N TRP A 54 -11.17 -9.03 6.19
CA TRP A 54 -12.29 -8.84 7.10
C TRP A 54 -13.53 -9.63 6.66
N LEU A 55 -13.88 -9.56 5.36
CA LEU A 55 -15.00 -10.30 4.81
C LEU A 55 -14.81 -11.82 4.96
N ARG A 56 -13.62 -12.33 4.68
CA ARG A 56 -13.29 -13.75 4.82
C ARG A 56 -13.36 -14.21 6.29
N ALA A 57 -12.85 -13.40 7.22
CA ALA A 57 -12.94 -13.69 8.63
C ALA A 57 -14.41 -13.73 9.12
N GLN A 58 -15.28 -12.82 8.62
CA GLN A 58 -16.71 -12.84 8.93
C GLN A 58 -17.39 -14.10 8.38
N LEU A 59 -17.07 -14.50 7.16
CA LEU A 59 -17.63 -15.74 6.57
C LEU A 59 -17.17 -16.98 7.36
N TYR A 60 -15.89 -17.05 7.71
CA TYR A 60 -15.35 -18.12 8.55
C TYR A 60 -16.09 -18.21 9.89
N SER A 61 -16.26 -17.08 10.56
CA SER A 61 -16.95 -17.01 11.85
C SER A 61 -18.39 -17.52 11.76
N GLN A 62 -19.14 -17.17 10.70
CA GLN A 62 -20.51 -17.67 10.50
C GLN A 62 -20.57 -19.19 10.34
N LEU A 63 -19.57 -19.80 9.72
CA LEU A 63 -19.48 -21.26 9.53
C LEU A 63 -18.95 -21.99 10.78
N ASN A 64 -18.30 -21.29 11.70
CA ASN A 64 -17.63 -21.84 12.87
C ASN A 64 -18.21 -21.34 14.21
N ASN A 65 -19.54 -21.33 14.32
CA ASN A 65 -20.28 -20.97 15.54
C ASN A 65 -19.96 -19.59 16.11
N GLY A 66 -19.67 -18.62 15.23
CA GLY A 66 -19.33 -17.25 15.62
C GLY A 66 -17.85 -17.07 16.01
N SER A 67 -17.00 -18.08 15.85
CA SER A 67 -15.59 -17.99 16.22
C SER A 67 -14.71 -17.44 15.08
N PHE A 68 -13.87 -16.45 15.37
CA PHE A 68 -12.84 -15.94 14.48
C PHE A 68 -11.50 -16.70 14.60
N ALA A 69 -11.38 -17.61 15.57
CA ALA A 69 -10.15 -18.35 15.80
C ALA A 69 -9.98 -19.44 14.74
N VAL A 70 -9.10 -19.18 13.77
CA VAL A 70 -8.72 -20.15 12.73
C VAL A 70 -7.66 -21.12 13.25
N VAL A 71 -7.68 -22.34 12.74
CA VAL A 71 -6.64 -23.36 13.02
C VAL A 71 -5.44 -23.14 12.10
N ASN A 72 -5.69 -22.68 10.88
CA ASN A 72 -4.67 -22.32 9.91
C ASN A 72 -5.08 -21.02 9.19
N VAL A 73 -4.11 -20.18 8.86
CA VAL A 73 -4.40 -18.95 8.10
C VAL A 73 -5.02 -19.23 6.72
N ALA A 74 -4.74 -20.39 6.14
CA ALA A 74 -5.35 -20.86 4.89
C ALA A 74 -6.87 -21.08 4.99
N ASP A 75 -7.41 -21.28 6.20
CA ASP A 75 -8.85 -21.47 6.43
C ASP A 75 -9.66 -20.20 6.11
N LEU A 76 -9.00 -19.04 6.02
CA LEU A 76 -9.62 -17.80 5.53
C LEU A 76 -9.88 -17.83 4.03
N GLU A 77 -9.34 -18.80 3.30
CA GLU A 77 -9.44 -18.89 1.83
C GLU A 77 -9.07 -17.59 1.11
N TYR A 78 -8.09 -16.87 1.65
CA TYR A 78 -7.58 -15.63 1.10
C TYR A 78 -6.10 -15.78 0.73
N VAL A 79 -5.79 -15.42 -0.50
CA VAL A 79 -4.41 -15.35 -1.02
C VAL A 79 -4.26 -14.02 -1.75
N VAL A 80 -3.18 -13.33 -1.48
CA VAL A 80 -2.87 -12.06 -2.15
C VAL A 80 -2.53 -12.34 -3.61
N ALA A 81 -3.19 -11.64 -4.53
CA ALA A 81 -2.96 -11.79 -5.96
C ALA A 81 -1.95 -10.75 -6.48
N GLY A 82 -1.07 -11.17 -7.38
CA GLY A 82 -0.11 -10.30 -8.05
C GLY A 82 1.13 -9.99 -7.21
N THR A 83 1.82 -8.89 -7.53
CA THR A 83 3.01 -8.43 -6.81
C THR A 83 2.59 -7.45 -5.73
N ALA A 84 2.44 -7.94 -4.51
CA ALA A 84 2.03 -7.14 -3.36
C ALA A 84 3.19 -6.26 -2.86
N ARG A 85 2.85 -5.05 -2.39
CA ARG A 85 3.77 -4.17 -1.64
C ARG A 85 3.70 -4.40 -0.15
N TYR A 86 2.55 -4.92 0.32
CA TYR A 86 2.27 -5.21 1.72
C TYR A 86 2.35 -6.70 1.99
N SER A 87 2.82 -7.05 3.17
CA SER A 87 2.54 -8.33 3.83
C SER A 87 1.24 -8.20 4.62
N TYR A 88 0.49 -9.30 4.71
CA TYR A 88 -0.79 -9.33 5.41
C TYR A 88 -0.76 -10.38 6.50
N TRP A 89 -1.41 -10.10 7.61
CA TRP A 89 -1.27 -10.87 8.84
C TRP A 89 -2.62 -11.15 9.48
N TYR A 90 -2.80 -12.38 9.90
CA TYR A 90 -3.90 -12.82 10.75
C TYR A 90 -3.35 -13.70 11.85
N ALA A 91 -3.93 -13.66 13.06
CA ALA A 91 -3.41 -14.48 14.14
C ALA A 91 -3.98 -15.91 14.09
N VAL A 92 -3.15 -16.90 14.34
CA VAL A 92 -3.50 -18.32 14.49
C VAL A 92 -3.04 -18.78 15.87
N GLY A 93 -3.98 -19.21 16.70
CA GLY A 93 -3.66 -19.62 18.08
C GLY A 93 -3.01 -18.51 18.92
N GLY A 94 -3.33 -17.23 18.62
CA GLY A 94 -2.75 -16.05 19.27
C GLY A 94 -1.41 -15.59 18.70
N THR A 95 -0.85 -16.29 17.69
CA THR A 95 0.41 -15.91 17.04
C THR A 95 0.11 -15.26 15.68
N PRO A 96 0.56 -14.00 15.43
CA PRO A 96 0.45 -13.39 14.11
C PRO A 96 1.13 -14.25 13.04
N THR A 97 0.38 -14.62 12.00
CA THR A 97 0.82 -15.49 10.91
C THR A 97 0.63 -14.78 9.59
N ALA A 98 1.64 -14.83 8.72
CA ALA A 98 1.58 -14.18 7.42
C ALA A 98 0.62 -14.92 6.47
N ILE A 99 -0.19 -14.17 5.76
CA ILE A 99 -1.05 -14.66 4.67
C ILE A 99 -0.20 -14.82 3.41
N ALA A 100 -0.42 -15.91 2.68
CA ALA A 100 0.34 -16.23 1.48
C ALA A 100 0.17 -15.17 0.36
N GLY A 101 1.23 -14.94 -0.40
CA GLY A 101 1.26 -14.03 -1.54
C GLY A 101 1.55 -12.55 -1.19
N GLY A 102 1.67 -12.20 0.10
CA GLY A 102 2.11 -10.88 0.52
C GLY A 102 3.59 -10.61 0.19
N SER A 103 4.01 -9.36 0.35
CA SER A 103 5.41 -8.95 0.19
C SER A 103 6.31 -9.67 1.20
N THR A 104 7.52 -9.98 0.80
CA THR A 104 8.57 -10.58 1.65
C THR A 104 9.82 -9.70 1.72
N ALA A 105 9.72 -8.43 1.31
CA ALA A 105 10.83 -7.51 1.38
C ALA A 105 11.28 -7.30 2.84
N SER A 106 12.58 -7.25 3.05
CA SER A 106 13.17 -7.03 4.38
C SER A 106 13.97 -5.73 4.49
N ILE A 107 14.16 -5.05 3.38
CA ILE A 107 14.95 -3.82 3.29
C ILE A 107 14.22 -2.85 2.34
N PRO A 108 14.14 -1.57 2.66
CA PRO A 108 14.63 -0.91 3.89
C PRO A 108 13.73 -1.11 5.12
N CYS A 109 12.43 -1.38 4.94
CA CYS A 109 11.48 -1.73 6.00
C CYS A 109 11.26 -3.24 6.02
N ASP A 110 11.30 -3.87 7.21
CA ASP A 110 11.04 -5.31 7.35
C ASP A 110 9.54 -5.60 7.39
N VAL A 111 8.99 -6.00 6.24
CA VAL A 111 7.58 -6.38 6.12
C VAL A 111 7.31 -7.85 6.54
N ASN A 112 8.35 -8.60 6.96
CA ASN A 112 8.20 -9.99 7.41
C ASN A 112 7.81 -10.11 8.90
N SER A 113 7.63 -8.98 9.58
CA SER A 113 7.12 -8.90 10.95
C SER A 113 5.72 -8.29 10.97
N ALA A 114 4.84 -8.84 11.80
CA ALA A 114 3.47 -8.34 11.89
C ALA A 114 3.40 -6.92 12.48
N PRO A 115 2.45 -6.08 12.03
CA PRO A 115 2.10 -4.86 12.72
C PRO A 115 1.68 -5.13 14.17
N ALA A 116 1.88 -4.15 15.05
CA ALA A 116 1.41 -4.25 16.42
C ALA A 116 -0.11 -4.37 16.48
N GLY A 117 -0.63 -5.20 17.39
CA GLY A 117 -2.06 -5.36 17.62
C GLY A 117 -2.73 -6.46 16.81
N VAL A 118 -2.04 -7.17 15.92
CA VAL A 118 -2.60 -8.37 15.24
C VAL A 118 -2.87 -9.46 16.27
N ALA A 119 -4.13 -9.83 16.42
CA ALA A 119 -4.58 -10.79 17.43
C ALA A 119 -5.90 -11.47 17.01
N VAL A 120 -6.20 -12.60 17.62
CA VAL A 120 -7.47 -13.31 17.46
C VAL A 120 -7.95 -13.90 18.77
N SER A 121 -9.26 -13.91 18.96
CA SER A 121 -9.98 -14.67 19.98
C SER A 121 -11.22 -15.31 19.37
N ALA A 122 -11.99 -16.06 20.15
CA ALA A 122 -13.24 -16.61 19.65
C ALA A 122 -14.21 -15.49 19.21
N GLY A 123 -14.30 -14.40 19.95
CA GLY A 123 -15.28 -13.34 19.72
C GLY A 123 -14.78 -12.11 18.96
N ALA A 124 -13.49 -11.99 18.66
CA ALA A 124 -12.93 -10.80 18.02
C ALA A 124 -11.61 -11.12 17.30
N PHE A 125 -11.29 -10.30 16.30
CA PHE A 125 -9.97 -10.35 15.64
C PHE A 125 -9.47 -8.97 15.30
N THR A 126 -8.16 -8.86 15.11
CA THR A 126 -7.49 -7.75 14.46
C THR A 126 -6.50 -8.30 13.45
N ALA A 127 -6.72 -8.01 12.18
CA ALA A 127 -5.81 -8.33 11.10
C ALA A 127 -4.93 -7.11 10.77
N GLY A 128 -3.76 -7.34 10.20
CA GLY A 128 -2.80 -6.28 9.89
C GLY A 128 -2.20 -6.36 8.50
N ALA A 129 -1.73 -5.22 8.02
CA ALA A 129 -0.93 -5.10 6.81
C ALA A 129 0.29 -4.23 7.11
N ARG A 130 1.47 -4.65 6.66
CA ARG A 130 2.72 -3.90 6.76
C ARG A 130 3.36 -3.80 5.40
N GLY A 131 3.75 -2.62 4.99
CA GLY A 131 4.38 -2.38 3.71
C GLY A 131 5.38 -1.23 3.74
N ASN A 132 6.05 -1.02 2.61
CA ASN A 132 6.92 0.13 2.37
C ASN A 132 6.41 0.87 1.13
N ILE A 133 6.19 2.16 1.25
CA ILE A 133 5.54 2.95 0.20
C ILE A 133 6.56 3.73 -0.63
N ASP A 134 7.59 4.29 -0.01
CA ASP A 134 8.53 5.23 -0.63
C ASP A 134 9.97 4.76 -0.65
N SER A 135 10.27 3.59 -0.11
CA SER A 135 11.60 2.95 -0.07
C SER A 135 12.55 3.54 0.98
N ASP A 136 12.01 4.14 2.03
CA ASP A 136 12.78 4.50 3.23
C ASP A 136 12.73 3.38 4.30
N SER A 137 13.23 3.64 5.51
CA SER A 137 13.26 2.66 6.59
C SER A 137 11.98 2.60 7.42
N THR A 138 11.03 3.49 7.17
CA THR A 138 9.74 3.52 7.86
C THR A 138 8.78 2.53 7.20
N CYS A 139 8.04 1.78 7.99
CA CYS A 139 6.98 0.92 7.47
C CYS A 139 5.63 1.64 7.56
N ASP A 140 4.74 1.31 6.65
CA ASP A 140 3.33 1.73 6.68
C ASP A 140 2.49 0.59 7.25
N ASP A 141 1.91 0.81 8.44
CA ASP A 141 1.17 -0.21 9.17
C ASP A 141 -0.32 0.11 9.23
N TRP A 142 -1.12 -0.84 8.77
CA TRP A 142 -2.57 -0.78 8.83
C TRP A 142 -3.13 -1.94 9.62
N ILE A 143 -4.17 -1.69 10.40
CA ILE A 143 -4.94 -2.73 11.09
C ILE A 143 -6.44 -2.57 10.84
N ILE A 144 -7.16 -3.70 10.84
CA ILE A 144 -8.61 -3.76 10.78
C ILE A 144 -9.11 -4.73 11.84
N ASN A 145 -10.16 -4.33 12.59
CA ASN A 145 -10.76 -5.21 13.58
C ASN A 145 -12.11 -5.81 13.11
N ASP A 146 -12.69 -6.70 13.92
CA ASP A 146 -13.96 -7.34 13.69
C ASP A 146 -15.13 -6.37 13.47
N LEU A 147 -15.08 -5.17 14.07
CA LEU A 147 -16.04 -4.08 13.89
C LEU A 147 -15.83 -3.27 12.61
N ARG A 148 -14.91 -3.69 11.75
CA ARG A 148 -14.48 -3.01 10.52
C ARG A 148 -13.85 -1.64 10.75
N ASN A 149 -13.31 -1.38 11.92
CA ASN A 149 -12.52 -0.19 12.15
C ASN A 149 -11.14 -0.38 11.52
N LEU A 150 -10.87 0.41 10.49
CA LEU A 150 -9.60 0.45 9.78
C LEU A 150 -8.79 1.65 10.28
N SER A 151 -7.58 1.42 10.74
CA SER A 151 -6.68 2.48 11.21
C SER A 151 -5.27 2.30 10.69
N ASN A 152 -4.60 3.42 10.41
CA ASN A 152 -3.17 3.46 10.17
C ASN A 152 -2.49 3.64 11.53
N THR A 153 -1.63 2.73 11.90
CA THR A 153 -0.91 2.76 13.18
C THR A 153 0.51 3.31 13.04
N LEU A 154 1.05 3.29 11.84
CA LEU A 154 2.31 3.92 11.45
C LEU A 154 2.18 4.37 9.99
N ASP A 155 2.28 5.67 9.73
CA ASP A 155 2.04 6.27 8.41
C ASP A 155 3.36 6.70 7.75
N ASP A 156 3.75 5.98 6.72
CA ASP A 156 4.96 6.21 5.92
C ASP A 156 4.84 7.43 4.98
N VAL A 157 3.63 7.95 4.76
CA VAL A 157 3.40 9.17 3.93
C VAL A 157 3.62 10.46 4.70
N ALA A 158 3.58 10.39 6.04
CA ALA A 158 3.61 11.56 6.92
C ALA A 158 5.03 11.99 7.36
N ASN A 159 6.05 11.18 7.02
CA ASN A 159 7.45 11.39 7.40
C ASN A 159 8.30 11.92 6.25
#